data_7ef0a90167cb898605209cf773ae71f2
#
_entry.id   7ef0a90167cb898605209cf773ae71f2
#
_cell.length_a   1.000
_cell.length_b   1.000
_cell.length_c   1.000
_cell.angle_alpha   90.00
_cell.angle_beta   90.00
_cell.angle_gamma   90.00
#
_symmetry.space_group_name_H-M   'P 1'
#
loop_
_entity.id
_entity.type
_entity.pdbx_description
1 polymer ?
#
loop_
_entity_poly.entity_id
_entity_poly.type
_entity_poly.pdbx_seq_one_letter_code
_entity_poly.pdbx_strand_id
1 'polypeptide(L)'
;YGERIHHFAWSTSPDYRYEAGLHRDIPIHVLFRPGDLDWDLGAVVARSARALEWLEGVFGPYPYPQLTNLHRIEGGGTEFPMLVMDGGPGQGLILHEFAHQYAHGILGNNEWKDAWLDEGMASFLGNWFAEDVHGVEPWRGTMTGLGRVEAQGLPVPVATPSHEMPDYGTYGLLAYSKPSAILFMLREHLGAETMRRGLQLYYERHAFQHVVEDDLRQVLEEASGEDLGWFFQQWFHTTATLDYAVASASTERDGDGWSTSVTVTRTGEAWMPLTVEVGGERVVLEERARTQTVEITTAERPEAVVLDPDVVLLDTDRGNNRQALGG
;
A
#
# COMPACT_ATOMS: atom_id res chain seq x y z
N TYR A 1 21.47 2.36 -23.80
CA TYR A 1 22.42 1.54 -23.05
C TYR A 1 21.87 1.27 -21.65
N GLY A 2 21.80 0.01 -21.28
CA GLY A 2 21.35 -0.40 -19.94
C GLY A 2 22.21 -1.56 -19.44
N GLU A 3 22.60 -1.51 -18.18
CA GLU A 3 23.28 -2.61 -17.48
C GLU A 3 22.36 -3.18 -16.41
N ARG A 4 22.45 -4.47 -16.14
CA ARG A 4 21.70 -5.16 -15.09
C ARG A 4 20.18 -5.02 -15.27
N ILE A 5 19.72 -5.14 -16.51
CA ILE A 5 18.29 -5.17 -16.85
C ILE A 5 17.88 -6.62 -17.17
N HIS A 6 16.71 -7.01 -16.72
CA HIS A 6 16.19 -8.35 -16.98
C HIS A 6 15.20 -8.42 -18.14
N HIS A 7 14.68 -7.26 -18.57
CA HIS A 7 13.79 -7.13 -19.73
C HIS A 7 14.29 -6.04 -20.67
N PHE A 8 13.94 -6.12 -21.94
CA PHE A 8 14.23 -5.11 -22.92
C PHE A 8 13.03 -4.85 -23.83
N ALA A 9 12.61 -3.61 -23.90
CA ALA A 9 11.53 -3.18 -24.80
C ALA A 9 12.04 -2.12 -25.76
N TRP A 10 11.40 -2.06 -26.92
CA TRP A 10 11.61 -1.02 -27.91
C TRP A 10 10.31 -0.73 -28.65
N SER A 11 10.16 0.50 -29.12
CA SER A 11 9.02 0.90 -29.94
C SER A 11 9.48 1.85 -31.05
N THR A 12 8.76 1.85 -32.14
CA THR A 12 9.05 2.73 -33.28
C THR A 12 7.76 3.14 -33.98
N SER A 13 7.69 4.39 -34.36
CA SER A 13 6.64 4.93 -35.24
C SER A 13 7.21 6.12 -36.00
N PRO A 14 6.89 6.31 -37.29
CA PRO A 14 7.22 7.52 -38.03
C PRO A 14 6.48 8.76 -37.53
N ASP A 15 5.40 8.55 -36.74
CA ASP A 15 4.53 9.61 -36.30
C ASP A 15 4.75 10.02 -34.82
N TYR A 16 5.75 9.44 -34.15
CA TYR A 16 6.03 9.82 -32.77
C TYR A 16 6.39 11.31 -32.65
N ARG A 17 5.71 11.96 -31.73
CA ARG A 17 6.13 13.21 -31.14
C ARG A 17 7.01 12.92 -29.94
N TYR A 18 7.96 13.79 -29.71
CA TYR A 18 8.98 13.59 -28.69
C TYR A 18 9.24 14.87 -27.92
N GLU A 19 9.35 14.74 -26.63
CA GLU A 19 9.88 15.76 -25.74
C GLU A 19 10.83 15.12 -24.72
N ALA A 20 11.79 15.87 -24.26
CA ALA A 20 12.68 15.46 -23.18
C ALA A 20 12.74 16.54 -22.10
N GLY A 21 12.84 16.09 -20.86
CA GLY A 21 13.15 16.91 -19.71
C GLY A 21 14.26 16.29 -18.90
N LEU A 22 14.51 16.85 -17.73
CA LEU A 22 15.53 16.35 -16.81
C LEU A 22 14.92 16.25 -15.41
N HIS A 23 15.27 15.17 -14.74
CA HIS A 23 15.24 15.10 -13.27
C HIS A 23 16.68 15.04 -12.81
N ARG A 24 17.20 16.13 -12.24
CA ARG A 24 18.65 16.31 -12.00
C ARG A 24 19.45 16.08 -13.31
N ASP A 25 20.33 15.07 -13.34
CA ASP A 25 21.12 14.69 -14.52
C ASP A 25 20.50 13.53 -15.34
N ILE A 26 19.32 13.06 -14.95
CA ILE A 26 18.63 11.93 -15.59
C ILE A 26 17.70 12.47 -16.67
N PRO A 27 17.94 12.18 -17.96
CA PRO A 27 16.99 12.50 -19.02
C PRO A 27 15.69 11.72 -18.86
N ILE A 28 14.57 12.45 -18.98
CA ILE A 28 13.24 11.88 -19.07
C ILE A 28 12.75 12.10 -20.49
N HIS A 29 12.46 11.02 -21.19
CA HIS A 29 11.95 11.03 -22.54
C HIS A 29 10.45 10.73 -22.55
N VAL A 30 9.67 11.48 -23.33
CA VAL A 30 8.23 11.25 -23.50
C VAL A 30 7.91 11.13 -24.98
N LEU A 31 7.23 10.07 -25.35
CA LEU A 31 6.82 9.80 -26.73
C LEU A 31 5.31 9.50 -26.78
N PHE A 32 4.62 10.09 -27.75
CA PHE A 32 3.22 9.79 -28.03
C PHE A 32 2.93 10.01 -29.53
N ARG A 33 1.75 9.61 -30.00
CA ARG A 33 1.32 9.77 -31.39
C ARG A 33 0.35 10.93 -31.55
N PRO A 34 0.35 11.63 -32.70
CA PRO A 34 -0.66 12.65 -33.02
C PRO A 34 -2.08 12.07 -32.93
N GLY A 35 -2.96 12.79 -32.27
CA GLY A 35 -4.35 12.37 -32.06
C GLY A 35 -4.63 11.90 -30.61
N ASP A 36 -3.62 11.65 -29.85
CA ASP A 36 -3.72 11.35 -28.41
C ASP A 36 -3.90 12.69 -27.67
N LEU A 37 -5.11 13.21 -27.67
CA LEU A 37 -5.43 14.60 -27.30
C LEU A 37 -5.11 14.94 -25.84
N ASP A 38 -5.08 13.96 -24.96
CA ASP A 38 -4.86 14.16 -23.52
C ASP A 38 -3.38 14.18 -23.14
N TRP A 39 -2.49 13.90 -24.10
CA TRP A 39 -1.03 13.91 -23.86
C TRP A 39 -0.46 15.29 -24.08
N ASP A 40 -0.29 16.02 -22.99
CA ASP A 40 0.54 17.22 -22.94
C ASP A 40 1.96 16.78 -22.52
N LEU A 41 2.89 16.85 -23.46
CA LEU A 41 4.28 16.40 -23.26
C LEU A 41 4.93 17.06 -22.06
N GLY A 42 4.78 18.39 -21.92
CA GLY A 42 5.35 19.12 -20.79
C GLY A 42 4.77 18.68 -19.45
N ALA A 43 3.48 18.41 -19.39
CA ALA A 43 2.83 17.91 -18.18
C ALA A 43 3.28 16.48 -17.84
N VAL A 44 3.44 15.61 -18.84
CA VAL A 44 3.93 14.22 -18.61
C VAL A 44 5.38 14.22 -18.15
N VAL A 45 6.25 15.04 -18.75
CA VAL A 45 7.65 15.22 -18.27
C VAL A 45 7.66 15.67 -16.80
N ALA A 46 6.84 16.67 -16.45
CA ALA A 46 6.79 17.19 -15.08
C ALA A 46 6.27 16.16 -14.07
N ARG A 47 5.24 15.37 -14.46
CA ARG A 47 4.71 14.26 -13.63
C ARG A 47 5.74 13.15 -13.44
N SER A 48 6.44 12.80 -14.50
CA SER A 48 7.52 11.80 -14.48
C SER A 48 8.67 12.21 -13.57
N ALA A 49 9.11 13.48 -13.66
CA ALA A 49 10.16 14.02 -12.79
C ALA A 49 9.73 14.01 -11.32
N ARG A 50 8.49 14.38 -11.02
CA ARG A 50 7.94 14.38 -9.65
C ARG A 50 7.82 12.96 -9.09
N ALA A 51 7.37 11.99 -9.90
CA ALA A 51 7.31 10.59 -9.50
C ALA A 51 8.71 10.06 -9.14
N LEU A 52 9.68 10.31 -10.00
CA LEU A 52 11.05 9.88 -9.77
C LEU A 52 11.67 10.53 -8.52
N GLU A 53 11.47 11.84 -8.32
CA GLU A 53 11.94 12.55 -7.12
C GLU A 53 11.40 11.95 -5.82
N TRP A 54 10.12 11.64 -5.79
CA TRP A 54 9.48 11.03 -4.62
C TRP A 54 10.00 9.61 -4.37
N LEU A 55 10.09 8.79 -5.41
CA LEU A 55 10.62 7.41 -5.32
C LEU A 55 12.08 7.39 -4.86
N GLU A 56 12.91 8.32 -5.31
CA GLU A 56 14.27 8.47 -4.79
C GLU A 56 14.29 8.80 -3.28
N GLY A 57 13.31 9.55 -2.80
CA GLY A 57 13.14 9.81 -1.37
C GLY A 57 12.68 8.60 -0.56
N VAL A 58 12.01 7.64 -1.21
CA VAL A 58 11.55 6.40 -0.57
C VAL A 58 12.66 5.34 -0.54
N PHE A 59 13.36 5.13 -1.64
CA PHE A 59 14.33 4.04 -1.81
C PHE A 59 15.78 4.54 -1.80
N GLY A 60 16.11 5.43 -2.72
CA GLY A 60 17.46 5.90 -3.00
C GLY A 60 17.62 6.34 -4.44
N PRO A 61 18.83 6.76 -4.86
CA PRO A 61 19.06 7.31 -6.17
C PRO A 61 18.65 6.36 -7.31
N TYR A 62 18.00 6.91 -8.33
CA TYR A 62 17.71 6.16 -9.56
C TYR A 62 19.00 5.88 -10.32
N PRO A 63 19.38 4.61 -10.54
CA PRO A 63 20.73 4.28 -11.00
C PRO A 63 20.88 4.19 -12.52
N TYR A 64 19.77 4.23 -13.26
CA TYR A 64 19.79 4.10 -14.70
C TYR A 64 20.04 5.45 -15.42
N PRO A 65 20.60 5.43 -16.64
CA PRO A 65 21.05 6.63 -17.33
C PRO A 65 19.91 7.47 -17.93
N GLN A 66 18.69 6.97 -17.94
CA GLN A 66 17.51 7.66 -18.50
C GLN A 66 16.22 6.96 -18.05
N LEU A 67 15.08 7.60 -18.29
CA LEU A 67 13.76 7.01 -18.15
C LEU A 67 12.85 7.49 -19.28
N THR A 68 12.18 6.57 -19.95
CA THR A 68 11.26 6.86 -21.07
C THR A 68 9.84 6.53 -20.64
N ASN A 69 8.93 7.47 -20.88
CA ASN A 69 7.49 7.23 -20.80
C ASN A 69 6.92 7.26 -22.24
N LEU A 70 6.36 6.14 -22.65
CA LEU A 70 5.80 5.94 -23.98
C LEU A 70 4.29 5.74 -23.89
N HIS A 71 3.51 6.55 -24.62
CA HIS A 71 2.09 6.31 -24.74
C HIS A 71 1.80 5.02 -25.52
N ARG A 72 1.06 4.10 -24.90
CA ARG A 72 0.48 2.91 -25.52
C ARG A 72 -0.99 3.14 -25.87
N ILE A 73 -1.51 2.40 -26.85
CA ILE A 73 -2.89 2.57 -27.33
C ILE A 73 -3.89 1.95 -26.36
N GLU A 74 -3.54 0.80 -25.79
CA GLU A 74 -4.34 0.07 -24.80
C GLU A 74 -4.27 0.77 -23.44
N GLY A 75 -5.32 0.64 -22.64
CA GLY A 75 -5.31 1.10 -21.25
C GLY A 75 -4.35 0.33 -20.36
N GLY A 76 -4.11 0.82 -19.16
CA GLY A 76 -3.13 0.27 -18.21
C GLY A 76 -1.72 0.71 -18.53
N GLY A 77 -0.72 0.05 -17.95
CA GLY A 77 0.68 0.33 -18.16
C GLY A 77 1.52 -0.92 -18.38
N THR A 78 2.83 -0.74 -18.55
CA THR A 78 3.83 -1.81 -18.58
C THR A 78 5.19 -1.22 -18.23
N GLU A 79 5.91 -1.91 -17.37
CA GLU A 79 6.97 -1.42 -16.50
C GLU A 79 8.40 -1.77 -16.96
N PHE A 80 8.66 -1.94 -18.23
CA PHE A 80 10.00 -2.32 -18.68
C PHE A 80 11.10 -1.41 -18.10
N PRO A 81 12.26 -1.96 -17.71
CA PRO A 81 13.36 -1.16 -17.20
C PRO A 81 13.72 0.00 -18.15
N MET A 82 13.74 1.22 -17.62
CA MET A 82 14.02 2.46 -18.34
C MET A 82 13.00 2.86 -19.42
N LEU A 83 11.96 2.06 -19.69
CA LEU A 83 10.94 2.36 -20.69
C LEU A 83 9.59 1.86 -20.21
N VAL A 84 8.81 2.74 -19.61
CA VAL A 84 7.42 2.42 -19.25
C VAL A 84 6.48 2.76 -20.40
N MET A 85 5.38 2.05 -20.49
CA MET A 85 4.34 2.27 -21.50
C MET A 85 3.03 2.56 -20.79
N ASP A 86 2.57 3.81 -20.83
CA ASP A 86 1.34 4.26 -20.18
C ASP A 86 0.18 4.40 -21.18
N GLY A 87 -0.99 3.87 -20.83
CA GLY A 87 -2.23 4.07 -21.60
C GLY A 87 -2.91 5.42 -21.36
N GLY A 88 -2.35 6.25 -20.47
CA GLY A 88 -2.84 7.57 -20.15
C GLY A 88 -1.81 8.43 -19.42
N PRO A 89 -1.96 9.78 -19.47
CA PRO A 89 -0.98 10.71 -18.93
C PRO A 89 -1.17 10.99 -17.43
N GLY A 90 -2.02 10.24 -16.73
CA GLY A 90 -2.38 10.48 -15.34
C GLY A 90 -1.22 10.24 -14.36
N GLN A 91 -1.08 11.13 -13.36
CA GLN A 91 0.00 11.03 -12.37
C GLN A 91 0.02 9.68 -11.65
N GLY A 92 -1.15 9.12 -11.35
CA GLY A 92 -1.25 7.85 -10.62
C GLY A 92 -0.71 6.66 -11.44
N LEU A 93 -1.02 6.59 -12.74
CA LEU A 93 -0.49 5.56 -13.62
C LEU A 93 1.01 5.74 -13.81
N ILE A 94 1.47 6.95 -14.13
CA ILE A 94 2.91 7.25 -14.26
C ILE A 94 3.68 6.85 -13.01
N LEU A 95 3.15 7.14 -11.81
CA LEU A 95 3.82 6.75 -10.59
C LEU A 95 3.85 5.23 -10.41
N HIS A 96 2.75 4.53 -10.71
CA HIS A 96 2.66 3.08 -10.62
C HIS A 96 3.73 2.42 -11.49
N GLU A 97 3.80 2.78 -12.77
CA GLU A 97 4.81 2.23 -13.69
C GLU A 97 6.25 2.65 -13.33
N PHE A 98 6.41 3.83 -12.74
CA PHE A 98 7.74 4.26 -12.25
C PHE A 98 8.13 3.58 -10.94
N ALA A 99 7.18 3.24 -10.09
CA ALA A 99 7.43 2.45 -8.89
C ALA A 99 8.03 1.07 -9.22
N HIS A 100 7.59 0.46 -10.31
CA HIS A 100 8.17 -0.78 -10.83
C HIS A 100 9.64 -0.64 -11.28
N GLN A 101 10.13 0.56 -11.56
CA GLN A 101 11.57 0.74 -11.81
C GLN A 101 12.40 0.35 -10.58
N TYR A 102 11.83 0.50 -9.38
CA TYR A 102 12.42 0.06 -8.11
C TYR A 102 11.93 -1.33 -7.71
N ALA A 103 10.62 -1.51 -7.57
CA ALA A 103 10.00 -2.73 -7.07
C ALA A 103 9.71 -3.73 -8.20
N HIS A 104 10.64 -4.05 -8.98
CA HIS A 104 10.80 -5.08 -10.02
C HIS A 104 12.08 -4.84 -10.81
N GLY A 105 12.28 -3.63 -11.37
CA GLY A 105 13.43 -3.35 -12.24
C GLY A 105 14.76 -3.41 -11.50
N ILE A 106 14.86 -2.80 -10.32
CA ILE A 106 16.07 -2.74 -9.49
C ILE A 106 16.06 -3.84 -8.42
N LEU A 107 14.91 -4.06 -7.78
CA LEU A 107 14.67 -5.11 -6.79
C LEU A 107 13.92 -6.24 -7.50
N GLY A 108 14.65 -7.08 -8.22
CA GLY A 108 14.10 -8.04 -9.18
C GLY A 108 13.42 -9.23 -8.50
N ASN A 109 12.09 -9.23 -8.43
CA ASN A 109 11.33 -10.38 -7.97
C ASN A 109 10.94 -11.31 -9.11
N ASN A 110 10.43 -12.49 -8.77
CA ASN A 110 9.79 -13.38 -9.72
C ASN A 110 8.28 -13.13 -9.75
N GLU A 111 7.80 -12.30 -10.66
CA GLU A 111 6.39 -11.91 -10.79
C GLU A 111 5.41 -13.08 -10.97
N TRP A 112 5.87 -14.23 -11.48
CA TRP A 112 5.06 -15.44 -11.59
C TRP A 112 4.81 -16.14 -10.25
N LYS A 113 5.70 -15.92 -9.28
CA LYS A 113 5.61 -16.49 -7.93
C LYS A 113 5.12 -15.48 -6.91
N ASP A 114 5.71 -14.30 -6.94
CA ASP A 114 5.54 -13.27 -5.91
C ASP A 114 5.00 -11.98 -6.54
N ALA A 115 3.90 -12.08 -7.31
CA ALA A 115 3.28 -10.95 -8.02
C ALA A 115 2.96 -9.76 -7.09
N TRP A 116 2.68 -10.01 -5.83
CA TRP A 116 2.38 -8.98 -4.83
C TRP A 116 3.60 -8.11 -4.46
N LEU A 117 4.84 -8.65 -4.56
CA LEU A 117 6.07 -7.87 -4.34
C LEU A 117 6.30 -6.83 -5.45
N ASP A 118 5.73 -7.04 -6.59
CA ASP A 118 5.74 -6.17 -7.75
C ASP A 118 4.52 -5.24 -7.72
N GLU A 119 3.38 -5.74 -8.11
CA GLU A 119 2.14 -4.98 -8.29
C GLU A 119 1.56 -4.42 -6.98
N GLY A 120 1.65 -5.20 -5.91
CA GLY A 120 1.20 -4.78 -4.60
C GLY A 120 2.04 -3.64 -4.03
N MET A 121 3.36 -3.71 -4.22
CA MET A 121 4.27 -2.64 -3.83
C MET A 121 4.04 -1.39 -4.68
N ALA A 122 3.93 -1.51 -6.00
CA ALA A 122 3.67 -0.36 -6.88
C ALA A 122 2.32 0.31 -6.56
N SER A 123 1.28 -0.48 -6.29
CA SER A 123 -0.03 0.03 -5.87
C SER A 123 0.00 0.72 -4.51
N PHE A 124 0.74 0.18 -3.55
CA PHE A 124 0.97 0.80 -2.24
C PHE A 124 1.69 2.14 -2.38
N LEU A 125 2.78 2.18 -3.14
CA LEU A 125 3.56 3.39 -3.39
C LEU A 125 2.73 4.46 -4.12
N GLY A 126 1.86 4.06 -5.06
CA GLY A 126 0.94 4.95 -5.75
C GLY A 126 -0.01 5.67 -4.79
N ASN A 127 -0.59 4.95 -3.86
CA ASN A 127 -1.47 5.50 -2.83
C ASN A 127 -0.71 6.36 -1.82
N TRP A 128 0.47 5.93 -1.39
CA TRP A 128 1.31 6.71 -0.47
C TRP A 128 1.79 8.03 -1.09
N PHE A 129 2.18 8.00 -2.37
CA PHE A 129 2.48 9.22 -3.10
C PHE A 129 1.29 10.20 -3.15
N ALA A 130 0.09 9.67 -3.42
CA ALA A 130 -1.12 10.50 -3.49
C ALA A 130 -1.42 11.16 -2.13
N GLU A 131 -1.17 10.46 -1.05
CA GLU A 131 -1.26 10.98 0.32
C GLU A 131 -0.21 12.06 0.58
N ASP A 132 1.08 11.76 0.37
CA ASP A 132 2.20 12.66 0.65
C ASP A 132 2.18 13.94 -0.22
N VAL A 133 1.85 13.81 -1.50
CA VAL A 133 2.02 14.89 -2.49
C VAL A 133 0.72 15.65 -2.74
N HIS A 134 -0.43 14.99 -2.65
CA HIS A 134 -1.71 15.59 -2.96
C HIS A 134 -2.63 15.77 -1.74
N GLY A 135 -2.23 15.26 -0.57
CA GLY A 135 -3.02 15.36 0.66
C GLY A 135 -4.38 14.66 0.57
N VAL A 136 -4.49 13.63 -0.28
CA VAL A 136 -5.71 12.82 -0.39
C VAL A 136 -5.65 11.65 0.59
N GLU A 137 -6.79 11.10 0.96
CA GLU A 137 -6.91 9.93 1.84
C GLU A 137 -7.44 8.73 1.04
N PRO A 138 -6.59 8.04 0.25
CA PRO A 138 -7.04 6.94 -0.61
C PRO A 138 -7.45 5.71 0.18
N TRP A 139 -6.93 5.56 1.41
CA TRP A 139 -7.00 4.31 2.17
C TRP A 139 -8.36 4.02 2.77
N ARG A 140 -9.05 5.01 3.34
CA ARG A 140 -10.36 4.81 4.01
C ARG A 140 -11.38 4.08 3.12
N GLY A 141 -11.49 4.49 1.86
CA GLY A 141 -12.37 3.84 0.89
C GLY A 141 -11.87 2.44 0.52
N THR A 142 -10.58 2.30 0.29
CA THR A 142 -9.90 1.04 -0.06
C THR A 142 -10.08 0.01 1.04
N MET A 143 -9.73 0.34 2.28
CA MET A 143 -9.83 -0.57 3.44
C MET A 143 -11.28 -1.03 3.67
N THR A 144 -12.24 -0.09 3.61
CA THR A 144 -13.67 -0.43 3.74
C THR A 144 -14.17 -1.31 2.59
N GLY A 145 -13.73 -1.04 1.36
CA GLY A 145 -14.12 -1.82 0.18
C GLY A 145 -13.56 -3.24 0.23
N LEU A 146 -12.28 -3.38 0.53
CA LEU A 146 -11.60 -4.68 0.63
C LEU A 146 -12.14 -5.52 1.79
N GLY A 147 -12.39 -4.93 2.97
CA GLY A 147 -13.00 -5.63 4.10
C GLY A 147 -14.31 -6.31 3.71
N ARG A 148 -15.17 -5.64 2.93
CA ARG A 148 -16.41 -6.22 2.41
C ARG A 148 -16.18 -7.37 1.41
N VAL A 149 -15.12 -7.30 0.61
CA VAL A 149 -14.74 -8.40 -0.29
C VAL A 149 -14.23 -9.58 0.53
N GLU A 150 -13.39 -9.36 1.52
CA GLU A 150 -12.87 -10.41 2.41
C GLU A 150 -13.96 -11.09 3.22
N ALA A 151 -15.03 -10.37 3.60
CA ALA A 151 -16.20 -10.96 4.25
C ALA A 151 -16.87 -12.06 3.44
N GLN A 152 -16.66 -12.11 2.12
CA GLN A 152 -17.18 -13.16 1.24
C GLN A 152 -16.27 -14.40 1.16
N GLY A 153 -15.11 -14.34 1.78
CA GLY A 153 -14.06 -15.36 1.73
C GLY A 153 -13.13 -15.22 0.52
N LEU A 154 -11.85 -15.38 0.75
CA LEU A 154 -10.84 -15.40 -0.30
C LEU A 154 -10.57 -16.84 -0.73
N PRO A 155 -10.43 -17.11 -2.04
CA PRO A 155 -10.21 -18.48 -2.52
C PRO A 155 -8.83 -19.03 -2.19
N VAL A 156 -7.82 -18.16 -2.13
CA VAL A 156 -6.41 -18.51 -1.89
C VAL A 156 -5.70 -17.38 -1.16
N PRO A 157 -4.55 -17.64 -0.48
CA PRO A 157 -3.70 -16.61 0.10
C PRO A 157 -3.08 -15.65 -0.92
N VAL A 158 -2.61 -14.49 -0.46
CA VAL A 158 -1.91 -13.49 -1.30
C VAL A 158 -0.62 -14.05 -1.91
N ALA A 159 0.16 -14.82 -1.14
CA ALA A 159 1.42 -15.43 -1.60
C ALA A 159 1.22 -16.63 -2.56
N THR A 160 0.00 -16.85 -3.07
CA THR A 160 -0.24 -17.86 -4.08
C THR A 160 0.41 -17.43 -5.41
N PRO A 161 1.21 -18.29 -6.06
CA PRO A 161 1.77 -18.01 -7.36
C PRO A 161 0.70 -17.61 -8.38
N SER A 162 0.99 -16.60 -9.21
CA SER A 162 0.00 -16.02 -10.13
C SER A 162 -0.66 -17.04 -11.07
N HIS A 163 0.09 -18.06 -11.51
CA HIS A 163 -0.41 -19.13 -12.38
C HIS A 163 -1.29 -20.17 -11.65
N GLU A 164 -1.35 -20.14 -10.32
CA GLU A 164 -2.22 -20.98 -9.48
C GLU A 164 -3.49 -20.24 -9.04
N MET A 165 -3.58 -18.94 -9.31
CA MET A 165 -4.79 -18.16 -9.01
C MET A 165 -5.95 -18.57 -9.93
N PRO A 166 -7.18 -18.72 -9.42
CA PRO A 166 -8.29 -19.32 -10.17
C PRO A 166 -8.77 -18.49 -11.38
N ASP A 167 -8.63 -17.17 -11.33
CA ASP A 167 -9.09 -16.26 -12.38
C ASP A 167 -8.40 -14.90 -12.31
N TYR A 168 -8.59 -14.07 -13.35
CA TYR A 168 -7.98 -12.75 -13.46
C TYR A 168 -8.53 -11.73 -12.43
N GLY A 169 -9.77 -11.89 -11.96
CA GLY A 169 -10.33 -11.07 -10.90
C GLY A 169 -9.63 -11.32 -9.57
N THR A 170 -9.38 -12.59 -9.25
CA THR A 170 -8.57 -13.00 -8.10
C THR A 170 -7.14 -12.48 -8.21
N TYR A 171 -6.52 -12.57 -9.38
CA TYR A 171 -5.20 -11.97 -9.62
C TYR A 171 -5.19 -10.48 -9.34
N GLY A 172 -6.12 -9.70 -9.91
CA GLY A 172 -6.22 -8.25 -9.66
C GLY A 172 -6.44 -7.91 -8.17
N LEU A 173 -7.17 -8.75 -7.45
CA LEU A 173 -7.37 -8.58 -6.01
C LEU A 173 -6.10 -8.89 -5.21
N LEU A 174 -5.46 -10.02 -5.47
CA LEU A 174 -4.38 -10.57 -4.62
C LEU A 174 -2.98 -10.13 -5.04
N ALA A 175 -2.77 -9.72 -6.29
CA ALA A 175 -1.50 -9.12 -6.71
C ALA A 175 -1.45 -7.61 -6.43
N TYR A 176 -2.56 -6.88 -6.56
CA TYR A 176 -2.61 -5.41 -6.48
C TYR A 176 -3.27 -4.89 -5.20
N SER A 177 -4.58 -5.13 -5.05
CA SER A 177 -5.40 -4.39 -4.08
C SER A 177 -5.13 -4.80 -2.64
N LYS A 178 -5.20 -6.11 -2.36
CA LYS A 178 -5.02 -6.61 -1.00
C LYS A 178 -3.60 -6.42 -0.48
N PRO A 179 -2.52 -6.76 -1.22
CA PRO A 179 -1.17 -6.53 -0.72
C PRO A 179 -0.85 -5.04 -0.53
N SER A 180 -1.38 -4.14 -1.36
CA SER A 180 -1.29 -2.70 -1.14
C SER A 180 -1.89 -2.28 0.21
N ALA A 181 -3.06 -2.81 0.56
CA ALA A 181 -3.71 -2.56 1.83
C ALA A 181 -2.97 -3.20 3.02
N ILE A 182 -2.38 -4.39 2.84
CA ILE A 182 -1.53 -5.04 3.85
C ILE A 182 -0.29 -4.19 4.12
N LEU A 183 0.39 -3.69 3.09
CA LEU A 183 1.55 -2.82 3.23
C LEU A 183 1.17 -1.48 3.88
N PHE A 184 -0.03 -0.96 3.61
CA PHE A 184 -0.56 0.19 4.34
C PHE A 184 -0.75 -0.11 5.83
N MET A 185 -1.41 -1.22 6.20
CA MET A 185 -1.53 -1.62 7.61
C MET A 185 -0.15 -1.75 8.28
N LEU A 186 0.83 -2.30 7.56
CA LEU A 186 2.19 -2.44 8.08
C LEU A 186 2.85 -1.07 8.29
N ARG A 187 2.69 -0.14 7.34
CA ARG A 187 3.17 1.24 7.48
C ARG A 187 2.57 1.93 8.69
N GLU A 188 1.27 1.80 8.90
CA GLU A 188 0.58 2.41 10.04
C GLU A 188 1.01 1.76 11.37
N HIS A 189 1.30 0.47 11.37
CA HIS A 189 1.82 -0.23 12.54
C HIS A 189 3.25 0.21 12.89
N LEU A 190 4.14 0.29 11.90
CA LEU A 190 5.56 0.61 12.10
C LEU A 190 5.84 2.13 12.19
N GLY A 191 4.93 2.93 11.63
CA GLY A 191 5.15 4.35 11.35
C GLY A 191 5.83 4.60 9.99
N ALA A 192 5.43 5.68 9.32
CA ALA A 192 5.88 6.01 7.97
C ALA A 192 7.41 6.15 7.84
N GLU A 193 8.09 6.73 8.84
CA GLU A 193 9.55 6.87 8.87
C GLU A 193 10.27 5.53 8.94
N THR A 194 9.79 4.61 9.78
CA THR A 194 10.34 3.25 9.90
C THR A 194 10.15 2.47 8.60
N MET A 195 8.95 2.56 8.00
CA MET A 195 8.67 1.95 6.70
C MET A 195 9.61 2.49 5.62
N ARG A 196 9.79 3.81 5.54
CA ARG A 196 10.73 4.45 4.61
C ARG A 196 12.16 3.98 4.85
N ARG A 197 12.61 3.92 6.09
CA ARG A 197 13.94 3.40 6.43
C ARG A 197 14.12 1.95 6.00
N GLY A 198 13.12 1.10 6.20
CA GLY A 198 13.13 -0.28 5.73
C GLY A 198 13.27 -0.39 4.21
N LEU A 199 12.52 0.41 3.44
CA LEU A 199 12.62 0.44 1.98
C LEU A 199 13.97 0.97 1.48
N GLN A 200 14.58 1.95 2.19
CA GLN A 200 15.95 2.38 1.91
C GLN A 200 16.97 1.26 2.14
N LEU A 201 16.86 0.52 3.26
CA LEU A 201 17.70 -0.64 3.53
C LEU A 201 17.49 -1.75 2.48
N TYR A 202 16.25 -1.95 2.03
CA TYR A 202 15.92 -2.89 0.97
C TYR A 202 16.67 -2.57 -0.32
N TYR A 203 16.62 -1.29 -0.73
CA TYR A 203 17.38 -0.80 -1.88
C TYR A 203 18.90 -0.90 -1.65
N GLU A 204 19.43 -0.42 -0.51
CA GLU A 204 20.86 -0.43 -0.21
C GLU A 204 21.50 -1.82 -0.30
N ARG A 205 20.76 -2.87 0.10
CA ARG A 205 21.28 -4.24 0.19
C ARG A 205 21.00 -5.09 -1.03
N HIS A 206 19.85 -4.89 -1.64
CA HIS A 206 19.35 -5.81 -2.65
C HIS A 206 19.23 -5.20 -4.05
N ALA A 207 19.67 -3.94 -4.27
CA ALA A 207 19.67 -3.34 -5.60
C ALA A 207 20.37 -4.23 -6.63
N PHE A 208 19.69 -4.53 -7.74
CA PHE A 208 20.11 -5.40 -8.83
C PHE A 208 20.31 -6.88 -8.44
N GLN A 209 19.59 -7.33 -7.43
CA GLN A 209 19.55 -8.72 -7.04
C GLN A 209 18.13 -9.27 -7.22
N HIS A 210 18.02 -10.60 -7.24
CA HIS A 210 16.74 -11.28 -7.08
C HIS A 210 16.32 -11.20 -5.62
N VAL A 211 15.10 -10.77 -5.39
CA VAL A 211 14.51 -10.59 -4.06
C VAL A 211 13.29 -11.50 -3.87
N VAL A 212 13.06 -11.87 -2.62
CA VAL A 212 11.90 -12.64 -2.17
C VAL A 212 11.30 -11.96 -0.93
N GLU A 213 10.16 -12.46 -0.46
CA GLU A 213 9.45 -11.94 0.71
C GLU A 213 10.36 -11.76 1.94
N ASP A 214 11.20 -12.77 2.22
CA ASP A 214 12.11 -12.74 3.38
C ASP A 214 13.09 -11.56 3.34
N ASP A 215 13.55 -11.15 2.16
CA ASP A 215 14.45 -10.01 2.04
C ASP A 215 13.78 -8.70 2.46
N LEU A 216 12.52 -8.49 2.06
CA LEU A 216 11.72 -7.34 2.48
C LEU A 216 11.43 -7.40 3.97
N ARG A 217 10.99 -8.56 4.48
CA ARG A 217 10.68 -8.76 5.91
C ARG A 217 11.88 -8.44 6.78
N GLN A 218 13.05 -9.00 6.47
CA GLN A 218 14.27 -8.83 7.28
C GLN A 218 14.72 -7.37 7.38
N VAL A 219 14.63 -6.59 6.31
CA VAL A 219 15.00 -5.17 6.37
C VAL A 219 13.99 -4.33 7.15
N LEU A 220 12.70 -4.70 7.11
CA LEU A 220 11.66 -4.06 7.93
C LEU A 220 11.80 -4.43 9.41
N GLU A 221 12.13 -5.68 9.74
CA GLU A 221 12.46 -6.13 11.10
C GLU A 221 13.67 -5.38 11.65
N GLU A 222 14.71 -5.20 10.84
CA GLU A 222 15.87 -4.41 11.26
C GLU A 222 15.54 -2.93 11.48
N ALA A 223 14.74 -2.34 10.60
CA ALA A 223 14.37 -0.93 10.70
C ALA A 223 13.48 -0.65 11.92
N SER A 224 12.59 -1.58 12.27
CA SER A 224 11.64 -1.45 13.38
C SER A 224 12.16 -1.99 14.71
N GLY A 225 13.03 -2.99 14.68
CA GLY A 225 13.42 -3.78 15.85
C GLY A 225 12.35 -4.78 16.29
N GLU A 226 11.32 -5.04 15.49
CA GLU A 226 10.20 -5.94 15.78
C GLU A 226 10.31 -7.23 14.97
N ASP A 227 9.83 -8.35 15.52
CA ASP A 227 9.61 -9.59 14.76
C ASP A 227 8.29 -9.47 13.97
N LEU A 228 8.40 -9.45 12.65
CA LEU A 228 7.26 -9.32 11.73
C LEU A 228 6.81 -10.67 11.13
N GLY A 229 7.44 -11.77 11.50
CA GLY A 229 7.09 -13.10 11.01
C GLY A 229 5.59 -13.43 11.17
N TRP A 230 4.99 -13.05 12.30
CA TRP A 230 3.56 -13.22 12.55
C TRP A 230 2.69 -12.43 11.56
N PHE A 231 3.11 -11.22 11.19
CA PHE A 231 2.36 -10.35 10.29
C PHE A 231 2.38 -10.92 8.87
N PHE A 232 3.56 -11.25 8.35
CA PHE A 232 3.71 -11.84 7.01
C PHE A 232 3.00 -13.17 6.91
N GLN A 233 3.18 -14.07 7.88
CA GLN A 233 2.50 -15.36 7.90
C GLN A 233 0.98 -15.21 7.86
N GLN A 234 0.41 -14.31 8.66
CA GLN A 234 -1.03 -14.12 8.73
C GLN A 234 -1.60 -13.53 7.45
N TRP A 235 -1.01 -12.46 6.95
CA TRP A 235 -1.60 -11.65 5.90
C TRP A 235 -1.27 -12.12 4.48
N PHE A 236 -0.10 -12.71 4.27
CA PHE A 236 0.31 -13.19 2.95
C PHE A 236 0.08 -14.69 2.75
N HIS A 237 0.20 -15.51 3.81
CA HIS A 237 0.17 -16.98 3.67
C HIS A 237 -1.12 -17.64 4.17
N THR A 238 -2.11 -16.87 4.62
CA THR A 238 -3.43 -17.39 4.98
C THR A 238 -4.55 -16.58 4.36
N THR A 239 -5.76 -17.12 4.42
CA THR A 239 -7.01 -16.41 4.08
C THR A 239 -7.74 -15.92 5.33
N ALA A 240 -7.03 -15.78 6.45
CA ALA A 240 -7.59 -15.28 7.70
C ALA A 240 -8.16 -13.87 7.53
N THR A 241 -9.31 -13.62 8.13
CA THR A 241 -9.98 -12.32 8.12
C THR A 241 -9.93 -11.68 9.50
N LEU A 242 -10.03 -10.36 9.54
CA LEU A 242 -10.10 -9.55 10.74
C LEU A 242 -11.52 -8.97 10.90
N ASP A 243 -12.07 -9.08 12.11
CA ASP A 243 -13.33 -8.46 12.47
C ASP A 243 -13.31 -8.17 13.98
N TYR A 244 -13.25 -6.90 14.34
CA TYR A 244 -13.38 -6.40 15.70
C TYR A 244 -14.78 -5.84 15.92
N ALA A 245 -15.39 -6.15 17.07
CA ALA A 245 -16.72 -5.67 17.41
C ALA A 245 -16.74 -5.09 18.83
N VAL A 246 -17.52 -4.03 19.03
CA VAL A 246 -17.93 -3.61 20.37
C VAL A 246 -18.93 -4.60 20.91
N ALA A 247 -18.50 -5.51 21.80
CA ALA A 247 -19.39 -6.51 22.42
C ALA A 247 -20.33 -5.86 23.46
N SER A 248 -19.81 -4.90 24.21
CA SER A 248 -20.57 -4.08 25.15
C SER A 248 -19.79 -2.83 25.52
N ALA A 249 -20.51 -1.76 25.81
CA ALA A 249 -19.94 -0.56 26.40
C ALA A 249 -20.92 0.06 27.38
N SER A 250 -20.41 0.53 28.51
CA SER A 250 -21.17 1.27 29.51
C SER A 250 -20.35 2.44 30.04
N THR A 251 -21.02 3.55 30.27
CA THR A 251 -20.40 4.74 30.85
C THR A 251 -21.08 5.14 32.14
N GLU A 252 -20.29 5.53 33.11
CA GLU A 252 -20.77 6.03 34.39
C GLU A 252 -19.98 7.26 34.82
N ARG A 253 -20.58 8.02 35.76
CA ARG A 253 -19.89 9.21 36.27
C ARG A 253 -18.83 8.78 37.27
N ASP A 254 -17.61 9.33 37.10
CA ASP A 254 -16.49 9.08 37.99
C ASP A 254 -15.88 10.45 38.42
N GLY A 255 -16.16 10.83 39.66
CA GLY A 255 -15.77 12.16 40.17
C GLY A 255 -16.34 13.29 39.32
N ASP A 256 -15.44 14.16 38.82
CA ASP A 256 -15.79 15.26 37.93
C ASP A 256 -15.88 14.88 36.47
N GLY A 257 -15.47 13.62 36.11
CA GLY A 257 -15.46 13.07 34.75
C GLY A 257 -16.38 11.88 34.56
N TRP A 258 -16.06 11.08 33.55
CA TRP A 258 -16.78 9.87 33.15
C TRP A 258 -15.80 8.74 32.93
N SER A 259 -16.15 7.53 33.39
CA SER A 259 -15.46 6.29 33.07
C SER A 259 -16.31 5.46 32.13
N THR A 260 -15.69 4.95 31.06
CA THR A 260 -16.35 4.07 30.08
C THR A 260 -15.63 2.75 30.03
N SER A 261 -16.36 1.69 30.39
CA SER A 261 -15.91 0.30 30.25
C SER A 261 -16.29 -0.19 28.86
N VAL A 262 -15.32 -0.62 28.09
CA VAL A 262 -15.51 -1.12 26.72
C VAL A 262 -15.02 -2.56 26.65
N THR A 263 -15.89 -3.48 26.28
CA THR A 263 -15.53 -4.86 25.94
C THR A 263 -15.51 -5.02 24.43
N VAL A 264 -14.34 -5.36 23.91
CA VAL A 264 -14.09 -5.63 22.49
C VAL A 264 -13.97 -7.13 22.28
N THR A 265 -14.57 -7.65 21.21
CA THR A 265 -14.35 -9.02 20.72
C THR A 265 -13.75 -9.02 19.34
N ARG A 266 -12.92 -10.03 19.05
CA ARG A 266 -12.38 -10.32 17.72
C ARG A 266 -12.96 -11.64 17.24
N THR A 267 -13.78 -11.60 16.18
CA THR A 267 -14.43 -12.78 15.60
C THR A 267 -13.60 -13.42 14.50
N GLY A 268 -12.83 -12.63 13.75
CA GLY A 268 -11.88 -13.09 12.73
C GLY A 268 -10.68 -13.84 13.33
N GLU A 269 -9.98 -14.63 12.49
CA GLU A 269 -8.77 -15.34 12.89
C GLU A 269 -7.55 -14.41 12.91
N ALA A 270 -7.49 -13.43 12.02
CA ALA A 270 -6.42 -12.45 11.96
C ALA A 270 -6.45 -11.51 13.18
N TRP A 271 -5.29 -10.96 13.50
CA TRP A 271 -5.10 -10.03 14.61
C TRP A 271 -4.24 -8.83 14.18
N MET A 272 -4.59 -7.67 14.71
CA MET A 272 -3.78 -6.44 14.66
C MET A 272 -3.97 -5.68 15.97
N PRO A 273 -3.00 -4.83 16.39
CA PRO A 273 -3.27 -3.83 17.41
C PRO A 273 -4.49 -2.98 17.04
N LEU A 274 -5.33 -2.68 18.02
CA LEU A 274 -6.60 -2.01 17.78
C LEU A 274 -6.68 -0.69 18.56
N THR A 275 -6.92 0.40 17.87
CA THR A 275 -7.25 1.69 18.52
C THR A 275 -8.73 1.72 18.89
N VAL A 276 -8.99 2.00 20.17
CA VAL A 276 -10.33 2.27 20.73
C VAL A 276 -10.42 3.74 21.06
N GLU A 277 -11.43 4.43 20.54
CA GLU A 277 -11.69 5.84 20.82
C GLU A 277 -12.99 6.03 21.57
N VAL A 278 -12.97 6.84 22.64
CA VAL A 278 -14.12 7.23 23.44
C VAL A 278 -14.00 8.71 23.78
N GLY A 279 -14.91 9.56 23.27
CA GLY A 279 -14.93 10.99 23.58
C GLY A 279 -13.65 11.75 23.21
N GLY A 280 -12.93 11.27 22.17
CA GLY A 280 -11.65 11.82 21.73
C GLY A 280 -10.42 11.24 22.43
N GLU A 281 -10.58 10.52 23.52
CA GLU A 281 -9.49 9.77 24.16
C GLU A 281 -9.26 8.44 23.43
N ARG A 282 -7.98 8.06 23.23
CA ARG A 282 -7.59 6.89 22.48
C ARG A 282 -6.71 5.94 23.27
N VAL A 283 -7.00 4.65 23.20
CA VAL A 283 -6.20 3.56 23.79
C VAL A 283 -5.94 2.52 22.72
N VAL A 284 -4.71 1.97 22.68
CA VAL A 284 -4.35 0.87 21.79
C VAL A 284 -4.38 -0.44 22.57
N LEU A 285 -5.10 -1.41 22.05
CA LEU A 285 -5.13 -2.79 22.57
C LEU A 285 -4.12 -3.63 21.78
N GLU A 286 -3.08 -4.10 22.45
CA GLU A 286 -1.96 -4.84 21.83
C GLU A 286 -1.99 -6.36 22.11
N GLU A 287 -2.93 -6.82 22.94
CA GLU A 287 -3.03 -8.22 23.27
C GLU A 287 -3.76 -9.02 22.18
N ARG A 288 -3.33 -10.27 21.96
CA ARG A 288 -3.96 -11.19 20.98
C ARG A 288 -5.21 -11.88 21.51
N ALA A 289 -5.67 -11.53 22.69
CA ALA A 289 -6.87 -12.11 23.27
C ALA A 289 -8.10 -11.88 22.38
N ARG A 290 -9.01 -12.86 22.33
CA ARG A 290 -10.23 -12.73 21.54
C ARG A 290 -11.24 -11.77 22.14
N THR A 291 -11.15 -11.55 23.46
CA THR A 291 -11.99 -10.60 24.19
C THR A 291 -11.10 -9.81 25.12
N GLN A 292 -11.24 -8.51 25.08
CA GLN A 292 -10.49 -7.58 25.92
C GLN A 292 -11.44 -6.52 26.48
N THR A 293 -11.18 -6.09 27.70
CA THR A 293 -11.94 -4.98 28.32
C THR A 293 -10.97 -3.87 28.69
N VAL A 294 -11.34 -2.65 28.37
CA VAL A 294 -10.57 -1.43 28.68
C VAL A 294 -11.47 -0.39 29.34
N GLU A 295 -10.91 0.34 30.30
CA GLU A 295 -11.53 1.51 30.93
C GLU A 295 -10.90 2.78 30.34
N ILE A 296 -11.74 3.69 29.86
CA ILE A 296 -11.33 4.97 29.28
C ILE A 296 -12.02 6.12 30.03
N THR A 297 -11.23 7.05 30.56
CA THR A 297 -11.74 8.20 31.31
C THR A 297 -11.81 9.42 30.39
N THR A 298 -12.94 10.15 30.46
CA THR A 298 -13.16 11.38 29.70
C THR A 298 -13.64 12.51 30.59
N ALA A 299 -13.34 13.75 30.25
CA ALA A 299 -13.82 14.91 31.02
C ALA A 299 -15.33 15.13 30.83
N GLU A 300 -15.81 14.94 29.61
CA GLU A 300 -17.22 15.08 29.26
C GLU A 300 -17.84 13.70 29.00
N ARG A 301 -19.18 13.61 29.10
CA ARG A 301 -19.90 12.38 28.81
C ARG A 301 -19.71 12.00 27.35
N PRO A 302 -19.12 10.84 27.04
CA PRO A 302 -18.93 10.43 25.66
C PRO A 302 -20.24 9.96 25.02
N GLU A 303 -20.38 10.19 23.70
CA GLU A 303 -21.55 9.82 22.93
C GLU A 303 -21.46 8.40 22.37
N ALA A 304 -20.24 7.93 22.07
CA ALA A 304 -20.03 6.64 21.44
C ALA A 304 -18.62 6.10 21.72
N VAL A 305 -18.51 4.79 21.55
CA VAL A 305 -17.25 4.06 21.37
C VAL A 305 -17.03 3.85 19.87
N VAL A 306 -15.79 4.01 19.39
CA VAL A 306 -15.38 3.74 18.02
C VAL A 306 -14.11 2.88 18.01
N LEU A 307 -14.15 1.76 17.31
CA LEU A 307 -13.00 0.92 17.03
C LEU A 307 -12.39 1.33 15.70
N ASP A 308 -11.05 1.35 15.62
CA ASP A 308 -10.30 1.74 14.43
C ASP A 308 -10.86 3.02 13.77
N PRO A 309 -10.84 4.16 14.49
CA PRO A 309 -11.47 5.41 14.03
C PRO A 309 -10.84 5.95 12.73
N ASP A 310 -9.58 5.65 12.50
CA ASP A 310 -8.84 6.09 11.31
C ASP A 310 -9.01 5.16 10.11
N VAL A 311 -9.69 4.01 10.29
CA VAL A 311 -9.95 3.01 9.23
C VAL A 311 -8.67 2.44 8.66
N VAL A 312 -7.76 2.04 9.54
CA VAL A 312 -6.46 1.47 9.19
C VAL A 312 -6.55 -0.03 8.90
N LEU A 313 -7.48 -0.74 9.57
CA LEU A 313 -7.55 -2.20 9.55
C LEU A 313 -8.45 -2.72 8.42
N LEU A 314 -8.11 -3.90 7.88
CA LEU A 314 -8.97 -4.68 6.96
C LEU A 314 -10.06 -5.41 7.74
N ASP A 315 -10.94 -4.64 8.35
CA ASP A 315 -12.06 -5.15 9.12
C ASP A 315 -13.24 -5.51 8.20
N THR A 316 -13.77 -6.72 8.35
CA THR A 316 -14.80 -7.27 7.46
C THR A 316 -16.21 -6.78 7.77
N ASP A 317 -16.48 -6.29 8.99
CA ASP A 317 -17.77 -5.72 9.37
C ASP A 317 -17.63 -4.43 10.19
N ARG A 318 -17.41 -3.33 9.53
CA ARG A 318 -17.34 -2.02 10.20
C ARG A 318 -18.66 -1.53 10.80
N GLY A 319 -19.75 -2.23 10.56
CA GLY A 319 -21.06 -1.93 11.18
C GLY A 319 -21.07 -2.18 12.68
N ASN A 320 -20.24 -3.09 13.17
CA ASN A 320 -20.10 -3.46 14.57
C ASN A 320 -18.97 -2.73 15.32
N ASN A 321 -18.19 -1.87 14.62
CA ASN A 321 -17.06 -1.10 15.19
C ASN A 321 -17.52 0.14 15.96
N ARG A 322 -18.81 0.45 16.00
CA ARG A 322 -19.32 1.62 16.69
C ARG A 322 -20.53 1.27 17.54
N GLN A 323 -20.51 1.71 18.80
CA GLN A 323 -21.66 1.63 19.70
C GLN A 323 -21.96 3.01 20.28
N ALA A 324 -23.23 3.46 20.17
CA ALA A 324 -23.68 4.65 20.86
C ALA A 324 -23.81 4.36 22.37
N LEU A 325 -23.36 5.29 23.19
CA LEU A 325 -23.52 5.25 24.63
C LEU A 325 -24.83 5.98 24.96
N GLY A 326 -25.83 5.22 25.40
CA GLY A 326 -27.16 5.72 25.66
C GLY A 326 -27.22 6.95 26.57
N GLY A 327 -28.23 7.78 26.35
CA GLY A 327 -28.51 9.01 27.14
C GLY A 327 -29.02 8.73 28.54
#